data_0eba72b7db619ed683874887a0690f69
#
_entry.id   0eba72b7db619ed683874887a0690f69
#
_cell.length_a   1.000
_cell.length_b   1.000
_cell.length_c   1.000
_cell.angle_alpha   90.00
_cell.angle_beta   90.00
_cell.angle_gamma   90.00
#
_symmetry.space_group_name_H-M   'P 1'
#
loop_
_entity.id
_entity.type
_entity.pdbx_description
1 polymer ?
#
loop_
_entity_poly.entity_id
_entity_poly.type
_entity_poly.pdbx_seq_one_letter_code
_entity_poly.pdbx_strand_id
1 'polypeptide(L)'
;LAIGKGELVYLIGKTGSGKSSLIKLLYGDLPLTQGQGKVVGFNLKKLNEDKIPLLRRKLGVVFQDFKLLTDRSVYDNLAFVLKATGWTDKIAIKNRIKEVLTKVKMETKDFKFPHELSGGEQQRVAIARALLNNPELILADEPTGNLDPETSVEIMQVLKEINASGRTIFMATHDYALIL
;
A
#
# COMPACT_ATOMS: atom_id res chain seq x y z
N LEU A 1 17.43 -11.80 0.54
CA LEU A 1 16.12 -11.72 1.16
C LEU A 1 15.13 -12.57 0.37
N ALA A 2 14.40 -13.45 1.01
CA ALA A 2 13.28 -14.18 0.45
C ALA A 2 12.07 -13.98 1.38
N ILE A 3 10.90 -13.73 0.78
CA ILE A 3 9.64 -13.52 1.50
C ILE A 3 8.62 -14.51 0.96
N GLY A 4 8.06 -15.32 1.85
CA GLY A 4 7.01 -16.29 1.53
C GLY A 4 5.63 -15.66 1.45
N LYS A 5 4.69 -16.39 0.85
CA LYS A 5 3.28 -15.95 0.81
C LYS A 5 2.68 -15.93 2.22
N GLY A 6 1.94 -14.87 2.52
CA GLY A 6 1.27 -14.69 3.81
C GLY A 6 2.19 -14.19 4.93
N GLU A 7 3.47 -13.97 4.68
CA GLU A 7 4.38 -13.42 5.69
C GLU A 7 4.17 -11.90 5.89
N LEU A 8 4.35 -11.47 7.13
CA LEU A 8 4.52 -10.07 7.51
C LEU A 8 6.00 -9.86 7.87
N VAL A 9 6.73 -9.17 7.00
CA VAL A 9 8.17 -8.96 7.14
C VAL A 9 8.48 -7.48 7.38
N TYR A 10 9.26 -7.21 8.41
CA TYR A 10 9.71 -5.86 8.74
C TYR A 10 11.15 -5.62 8.27
N LEU A 11 11.34 -4.53 7.53
CA LEU A 11 12.64 -3.95 7.22
C LEU A 11 12.93 -2.85 8.23
N ILE A 12 13.80 -3.13 9.18
CA ILE A 12 14.10 -2.24 10.29
C ILE A 12 15.44 -1.53 10.05
N GLY A 13 15.48 -0.25 10.34
CA GLY A 13 16.71 0.53 10.25
C GLY A 13 16.49 2.01 10.51
N LYS A 14 17.58 2.71 10.81
CA LYS A 14 17.55 4.17 11.04
C LYS A 14 17.07 4.91 9.80
N THR A 15 16.53 6.11 9.99
CA THR A 15 16.23 7.05 8.90
C THR A 15 17.49 7.24 8.04
N GLY A 16 17.33 7.25 6.71
CA GLY A 16 18.46 7.38 5.78
C GLY A 16 19.23 6.08 5.50
N SER A 17 18.87 4.92 6.06
CA SER A 17 19.55 3.64 5.82
C SER A 17 19.20 2.98 4.47
N GLY A 18 18.40 3.62 3.63
CA GLY A 18 18.04 3.10 2.30
C GLY A 18 16.76 2.26 2.25
N LYS A 19 15.96 2.18 3.32
CA LYS A 19 14.69 1.41 3.36
C LYS A 19 13.73 1.83 2.25
N SER A 20 13.46 3.13 2.12
CA SER A 20 12.58 3.68 1.08
C SER A 20 13.15 3.45 -0.32
N SER A 21 14.47 3.48 -0.50
CA SER A 21 15.11 3.16 -1.77
C SER A 21 14.88 1.69 -2.16
N LEU A 22 14.95 0.77 -1.20
CA LEU A 22 14.63 -0.62 -1.44
C LEU A 22 13.15 -0.80 -1.82
N ILE A 23 12.23 -0.16 -1.10
CA ILE A 23 10.79 -0.18 -1.46
C ILE A 23 10.58 0.34 -2.89
N LYS A 24 11.22 1.46 -3.26
CA LYS A 24 11.15 2.04 -4.61
C LYS A 24 11.68 1.10 -5.70
N LEU A 25 12.75 0.37 -5.42
CA LEU A 25 13.23 -0.70 -6.29
C LEU A 25 12.19 -1.80 -6.50
N LEU A 26 11.50 -2.21 -5.44
CA LEU A 26 10.54 -3.31 -5.48
C LEU A 26 9.29 -2.99 -6.31
N TYR A 27 8.85 -1.73 -6.39
CA TYR A 27 7.72 -1.34 -7.26
C TYR A 27 8.13 -0.65 -8.56
N GLY A 28 9.44 -0.68 -8.90
CA GLY A 28 9.94 -0.20 -10.18
C GLY A 28 9.99 1.32 -10.33
N ASP A 29 10.15 2.06 -9.23
CA ASP A 29 10.41 3.51 -9.25
C ASP A 29 11.91 3.82 -9.40
N LEU A 30 12.75 2.93 -8.91
CA LEU A 30 14.19 2.94 -9.12
C LEU A 30 14.62 1.69 -9.89
N PRO A 31 15.59 1.81 -10.83
CA PRO A 31 16.11 0.66 -11.55
C PRO A 31 17.07 -0.16 -10.67
N LEU A 32 17.05 -1.48 -10.82
CA LEU A 32 18.04 -2.36 -10.21
C LEU A 32 19.30 -2.40 -11.09
N THR A 33 20.33 -1.67 -10.72
CA THR A 33 21.60 -1.58 -11.48
C THR A 33 22.55 -2.72 -11.19
N GLN A 34 22.62 -3.20 -9.93
CA GLN A 34 23.51 -4.28 -9.49
C GLN A 34 22.72 -5.36 -8.74
N GLY A 35 23.25 -6.57 -8.75
CA GLY A 35 22.63 -7.72 -8.08
C GLY A 35 21.48 -8.35 -8.88
N GLN A 36 20.66 -9.12 -8.19
CA GLN A 36 19.51 -9.84 -8.73
C GLN A 36 18.29 -9.64 -7.81
N GLY A 37 17.11 -9.50 -8.39
CA GLY A 37 15.86 -9.37 -7.65
C GLY A 37 14.67 -9.85 -8.47
N LYS A 38 13.74 -10.54 -7.80
CA LYS A 38 12.48 -10.98 -8.39
C LYS A 38 11.35 -10.64 -7.43
N VAL A 39 10.30 -9.99 -7.91
CA VAL A 39 9.12 -9.58 -7.14
C VAL A 39 7.87 -9.99 -7.89
N VAL A 40 6.99 -10.74 -7.24
CA VAL A 40 5.70 -11.25 -7.80
C VAL A 40 5.82 -11.75 -9.23
N GLY A 41 6.91 -12.48 -9.51
CA GLY A 41 7.19 -13.07 -10.84
C GLY A 41 8.00 -12.19 -11.79
N PHE A 42 8.22 -10.91 -11.49
CA PHE A 42 8.99 -10.00 -12.34
C PHE A 42 10.47 -9.95 -11.95
N ASN A 43 11.36 -10.06 -12.92
CA ASN A 43 12.79 -9.82 -12.73
C ASN A 43 13.06 -8.31 -12.75
N LEU A 44 13.50 -7.75 -11.62
CA LEU A 44 13.70 -6.31 -11.46
C LEU A 44 14.76 -5.74 -12.39
N LYS A 45 15.79 -6.54 -12.75
CA LYS A 45 16.84 -6.11 -13.68
C LYS A 45 16.37 -6.01 -15.14
N LYS A 46 15.22 -6.64 -15.45
CA LYS A 46 14.61 -6.66 -16.79
C LYS A 46 13.31 -5.84 -16.86
N LEU A 47 13.06 -5.00 -15.88
CA LEU A 47 11.93 -4.08 -15.91
C LEU A 47 12.18 -2.99 -16.98
N ASN A 48 11.11 -2.67 -17.68
CA ASN A 48 11.03 -1.57 -18.63
C ASN A 48 9.68 -0.86 -18.48
N GLU A 49 9.45 0.21 -19.20
CA GLU A 49 8.24 1.03 -19.12
C GLU A 49 6.95 0.21 -19.34
N ASP A 50 6.97 -0.79 -20.21
CA ASP A 50 5.81 -1.66 -20.47
C ASP A 50 5.50 -2.62 -19.33
N LYS A 51 6.53 -3.09 -18.61
CA LYS A 51 6.40 -4.09 -17.53
C LYS A 51 6.08 -3.46 -16.17
N ILE A 52 6.52 -2.22 -15.94
CA ILE A 52 6.28 -1.52 -14.66
C ILE A 52 4.78 -1.43 -14.32
N PRO A 53 3.87 -1.04 -15.22
CA PRO A 53 2.44 -1.03 -14.92
C PRO A 53 1.89 -2.42 -14.56
N LEU A 54 2.39 -3.48 -15.19
CA LEU A 54 1.98 -4.86 -14.94
C LEU A 54 2.45 -5.32 -13.54
N LEU A 55 3.68 -4.99 -13.17
CA LEU A 55 4.21 -5.21 -11.83
C LEU A 55 3.36 -4.48 -10.78
N ARG A 56 3.11 -3.18 -10.97
CA ARG A 56 2.36 -2.34 -10.04
C ARG A 56 0.92 -2.79 -9.83
N ARG A 57 0.27 -3.41 -10.82
CA ARG A 57 -1.07 -4.01 -10.65
C ARG A 57 -1.09 -5.18 -9.68
N LYS A 58 0.04 -5.88 -9.51
CA LYS A 58 0.19 -7.00 -8.56
C LYS A 58 0.64 -6.56 -7.18
N LEU A 59 0.99 -5.30 -7.01
CA LEU A 59 1.46 -4.70 -5.76
C LEU A 59 0.42 -3.75 -5.19
N GLY A 60 0.36 -3.70 -3.87
CA GLY A 60 -0.24 -2.59 -3.14
C GLY A 60 0.88 -1.75 -2.53
N VAL A 61 0.81 -0.42 -2.62
CA VAL A 61 1.82 0.44 -1.99
C VAL A 61 1.15 1.40 -1.03
N VAL A 62 1.64 1.43 0.21
CA VAL A 62 1.21 2.32 1.28
C VAL A 62 2.37 3.24 1.60
N PHE A 63 2.17 4.55 1.48
CA PHE A 63 3.17 5.58 1.72
C PHE A 63 2.96 6.28 3.06
N GLN A 64 4.04 6.84 3.61
CA GLN A 64 4.01 7.65 4.83
C GLN A 64 3.13 8.90 4.69
N ASP A 65 3.13 9.54 3.53
CA ASP A 65 2.42 10.80 3.23
C ASP A 65 1.08 10.59 2.51
N PHE A 66 0.50 9.40 2.66
CA PHE A 66 -0.81 8.96 2.14
C PHE A 66 -0.93 9.00 0.61
N LYS A 67 -0.39 10.01 -0.08
CA LYS A 67 -0.47 10.21 -1.54
C LYS A 67 -1.90 10.15 -2.08
N LEU A 68 -2.86 10.73 -1.36
CA LEU A 68 -4.24 10.88 -1.83
C LEU A 68 -4.35 12.12 -2.73
N LEU A 69 -5.21 12.03 -3.74
CA LEU A 69 -5.56 13.15 -4.60
C LEU A 69 -6.50 14.09 -3.82
N THR A 70 -6.06 15.32 -3.59
CA THR A 70 -6.75 16.27 -2.69
C THR A 70 -7.98 16.91 -3.31
N ASP A 71 -8.09 16.88 -4.64
CA ASP A 71 -9.18 17.42 -5.45
C ASP A 71 -10.38 16.44 -5.61
N ARG A 72 -10.33 15.29 -4.95
CA ARG A 72 -11.28 14.18 -5.12
C ARG A 72 -11.74 13.61 -3.79
N SER A 73 -12.97 13.07 -3.79
CA SER A 73 -13.50 12.31 -2.66
C SER A 73 -12.70 11.01 -2.43
N VAL A 74 -12.92 10.38 -1.29
CA VAL A 74 -12.40 9.01 -1.01
C VAL A 74 -12.84 8.04 -2.11
N TYR A 75 -14.13 8.05 -2.46
CA TYR A 75 -14.65 7.21 -3.53
C TYR A 75 -13.91 7.43 -4.85
N ASP A 76 -13.75 8.69 -5.26
CA ASP A 76 -13.12 9.04 -6.54
C ASP A 76 -11.62 8.76 -6.55
N ASN A 77 -10.93 8.85 -5.41
CA ASN A 77 -9.55 8.38 -5.26
C ASN A 77 -9.42 6.90 -5.58
N LEU A 78 -10.32 6.07 -5.05
CA LEU A 78 -10.31 4.62 -5.26
C LEU A 78 -10.80 4.25 -6.67
N ALA A 79 -11.87 4.89 -7.15
CA ALA A 79 -12.41 4.67 -8.50
C ALA A 79 -11.40 5.03 -9.59
N PHE A 80 -10.59 6.08 -9.37
CA PHE A 80 -9.53 6.47 -10.28
C PHE A 80 -8.52 5.34 -10.49
N VAL A 81 -8.07 4.70 -9.43
CA VAL A 81 -7.11 3.59 -9.52
C VAL A 81 -7.71 2.39 -10.25
N LEU A 82 -8.94 2.00 -9.92
CA LEU A 82 -9.61 0.88 -10.61
C LEU A 82 -9.76 1.14 -12.10
N LYS A 83 -10.24 2.34 -12.49
CA LYS A 83 -10.35 2.74 -13.90
C LYS A 83 -9.00 2.73 -14.62
N ALA A 84 -7.97 3.30 -13.99
CA ALA A 84 -6.60 3.32 -14.54
C ALA A 84 -5.99 1.92 -14.71
N THR A 85 -6.47 0.94 -13.95
CA THR A 85 -6.04 -0.46 -14.04
C THR A 85 -6.96 -1.35 -14.87
N GLY A 86 -7.91 -0.75 -15.62
CA GLY A 86 -8.71 -1.42 -16.64
C GLY A 86 -10.11 -1.88 -16.20
N TRP A 87 -10.58 -1.46 -15.02
CA TRP A 87 -11.95 -1.74 -14.61
C TRP A 87 -12.93 -0.82 -15.36
N THR A 88 -13.96 -1.38 -15.97
CA THR A 88 -14.97 -0.65 -16.77
C THR A 88 -16.38 -0.78 -16.20
N ASP A 89 -16.69 -1.86 -15.52
CA ASP A 89 -18.01 -2.11 -14.94
C ASP A 89 -18.23 -1.24 -13.69
N LYS A 90 -19.19 -0.32 -13.77
CA LYS A 90 -19.50 0.62 -12.69
C LYS A 90 -19.99 -0.07 -11.42
N ILE A 91 -20.74 -1.18 -11.55
CA ILE A 91 -21.28 -1.94 -10.41
C ILE A 91 -20.13 -2.69 -9.72
N ALA A 92 -19.26 -3.33 -10.48
CA ALA A 92 -18.07 -4.00 -9.95
C ALA A 92 -17.14 -3.02 -9.22
N ILE A 93 -16.90 -1.83 -9.80
CA ILE A 93 -16.11 -0.75 -9.18
C ILE A 93 -16.72 -0.35 -7.83
N LYS A 94 -18.04 -0.05 -7.80
CA LYS A 94 -18.74 0.35 -6.57
C LYS A 94 -18.64 -0.71 -5.49
N ASN A 95 -18.88 -1.96 -5.85
CA ASN A 95 -18.82 -3.10 -4.91
C ASN A 95 -17.40 -3.29 -4.37
N ARG A 96 -16.38 -3.18 -5.23
CA ARG A 96 -14.99 -3.32 -4.80
C ARG A 96 -14.56 -2.19 -3.86
N ILE A 97 -14.94 -0.96 -4.14
CA ILE A 97 -14.65 0.18 -3.27
C ILE A 97 -15.30 -0.03 -1.90
N LYS A 98 -16.59 -0.41 -1.86
CA LYS A 98 -17.28 -0.70 -0.61
C LYS A 98 -16.57 -1.81 0.18
N GLU A 99 -16.16 -2.89 -0.47
CA GLU A 99 -15.46 -4.00 0.18
C GLU A 99 -14.15 -3.55 0.83
N VAL A 100 -13.29 -2.82 0.11
CA VAL A 100 -11.99 -2.40 0.66
C VAL A 100 -12.15 -1.34 1.75
N LEU A 101 -13.13 -0.43 1.64
CA LEU A 101 -13.43 0.56 2.68
C LEU A 101 -13.95 -0.11 3.95
N THR A 102 -14.77 -1.15 3.85
CA THR A 102 -15.22 -1.93 5.00
C THR A 102 -14.05 -2.59 5.72
N LYS A 103 -13.08 -3.15 4.99
CA LYS A 103 -11.87 -3.77 5.59
C LYS A 103 -11.04 -2.80 6.43
N VAL A 104 -11.08 -1.51 6.12
CA VAL A 104 -10.35 -0.46 6.85
C VAL A 104 -11.26 0.40 7.72
N LYS A 105 -12.54 0.04 7.88
CA LYS A 105 -13.54 0.75 8.70
C LYS A 105 -13.79 2.20 8.25
N MET A 106 -13.89 2.40 6.94
CA MET A 106 -14.09 3.71 6.29
C MET A 106 -15.33 3.75 5.38
N GLU A 107 -16.20 2.75 5.43
CA GLU A 107 -17.35 2.58 4.54
C GLU A 107 -18.39 3.71 4.61
N THR A 108 -18.41 4.45 5.71
CA THR A 108 -19.35 5.58 5.93
C THR A 108 -18.76 6.93 5.53
N LYS A 109 -17.54 6.98 5.00
CA LYS A 109 -16.80 8.21 4.71
C LYS A 109 -16.34 8.32 3.25
N ASP A 110 -16.93 7.56 2.35
CA ASP A 110 -16.56 7.49 0.93
C ASP A 110 -16.76 8.83 0.17
N PHE A 111 -17.71 9.65 0.62
CA PHE A 111 -18.01 10.98 0.05
C PHE A 111 -17.07 12.09 0.53
N LYS A 112 -16.28 11.87 1.60
CA LYS A 112 -15.38 12.90 2.14
C LYS A 112 -14.16 13.11 1.27
N PHE A 113 -13.62 14.33 1.35
CA PHE A 113 -12.33 14.69 0.74
C PHE A 113 -11.18 14.47 1.74
N PRO A 114 -9.93 14.28 1.27
CA PRO A 114 -8.79 14.05 2.16
C PRO A 114 -8.62 15.10 3.26
N HIS A 115 -8.87 16.39 2.97
CA HIS A 115 -8.75 17.47 3.94
C HIS A 115 -9.82 17.45 5.05
N GLU A 116 -10.88 16.66 4.90
CA GLU A 116 -11.92 16.44 5.89
C GLU A 116 -11.64 15.22 6.79
N LEU A 117 -10.53 14.53 6.57
CA LEU A 117 -10.13 13.31 7.26
C LEU A 117 -8.94 13.55 8.21
N SER A 118 -8.93 12.85 9.35
CA SER A 118 -7.73 12.76 10.18
C SER A 118 -6.59 12.05 9.45
N GLY A 119 -5.34 12.18 9.95
CA GLY A 119 -4.20 11.47 9.38
C GLY A 119 -4.40 9.95 9.38
N GLY A 120 -4.93 9.38 10.46
CA GLY A 120 -5.22 7.95 10.54
C GLY A 120 -6.30 7.51 9.55
N GLU A 121 -7.34 8.32 9.34
CA GLU A 121 -8.38 8.07 8.33
C GLU A 121 -7.82 8.14 6.91
N GLN A 122 -6.95 9.12 6.62
CA GLN A 122 -6.26 9.20 5.33
C GLN A 122 -5.39 7.96 5.08
N GLN A 123 -4.69 7.48 6.11
CA GLN A 123 -3.88 6.28 6.01
C GLN A 123 -4.74 5.03 5.80
N ARG A 124 -5.89 4.91 6.45
CA ARG A 124 -6.85 3.83 6.20
C ARG A 124 -7.32 3.83 4.73
N VAL A 125 -7.60 4.99 4.16
CA VAL A 125 -7.94 5.13 2.73
C VAL A 125 -6.77 4.74 1.83
N ALA A 126 -5.54 5.12 2.18
CA ALA A 126 -4.34 4.71 1.44
C ALA A 126 -4.14 3.18 1.47
N ILE A 127 -4.42 2.54 2.61
CA ILE A 127 -4.41 1.07 2.73
C ILE A 127 -5.53 0.44 1.88
N ALA A 128 -6.75 0.98 1.92
CA ALA A 128 -7.85 0.52 1.07
C ALA A 128 -7.48 0.59 -0.43
N ARG A 129 -6.85 1.69 -0.85
CA ARG A 129 -6.33 1.87 -2.21
C ARG A 129 -5.33 0.78 -2.58
N ALA A 130 -4.42 0.43 -1.68
CA ALA A 130 -3.44 -0.63 -1.90
C ALA A 130 -4.09 -2.01 -2.11
N LEU A 131 -5.29 -2.25 -1.55
CA LEU A 131 -6.01 -3.52 -1.65
C LEU A 131 -6.84 -3.69 -2.93
N LEU A 132 -7.08 -2.62 -3.70
CA LEU A 132 -8.06 -2.59 -4.79
C LEU A 132 -7.91 -3.71 -5.82
N ASN A 133 -6.71 -3.98 -6.28
CA ASN A 133 -6.42 -4.98 -7.32
C ASN A 133 -6.01 -6.35 -6.76
N ASN A 134 -6.40 -6.68 -5.52
CA ASN A 134 -6.02 -7.95 -4.87
C ASN A 134 -4.51 -8.22 -4.94
N PRO A 135 -3.65 -7.35 -4.40
CA PRO A 135 -2.21 -7.47 -4.57
C PRO A 135 -1.65 -8.79 -4.02
N GLU A 136 -0.62 -9.32 -4.68
CA GLU A 136 0.14 -10.47 -4.19
C GLU A 136 1.10 -10.06 -3.06
N LEU A 137 1.52 -8.80 -3.04
CA LEU A 137 2.42 -8.22 -2.04
C LEU A 137 2.01 -6.76 -1.76
N ILE A 138 1.94 -6.42 -0.49
CA ILE A 138 1.78 -5.04 -0.03
C ILE A 138 3.14 -4.53 0.45
N LEU A 139 3.58 -3.42 -0.12
CA LEU A 139 4.76 -2.68 0.28
C LEU A 139 4.31 -1.49 1.13
N ALA A 140 4.78 -1.38 2.35
CA ALA A 140 4.47 -0.27 3.24
C ALA A 140 5.76 0.48 3.62
N ASP A 141 5.85 1.75 3.25
CA ASP A 141 7.00 2.60 3.55
C ASP A 141 6.65 3.57 4.67
N GLU A 142 7.13 3.28 5.88
CA GLU A 142 6.88 4.06 7.11
C GLU A 142 5.39 4.40 7.31
N PRO A 143 4.47 3.41 7.31
CA PRO A 143 3.02 3.67 7.21
C PRO A 143 2.44 4.42 8.42
N THR A 144 3.19 4.53 9.50
CA THR A 144 2.80 5.23 10.75
C THR A 144 3.63 6.47 11.04
N GLY A 145 4.59 6.81 10.17
CA GLY A 145 5.60 7.84 10.44
C GLY A 145 5.07 9.27 10.61
N ASN A 146 3.84 9.56 10.16
CA ASN A 146 3.18 10.87 10.29
C ASN A 146 1.97 10.84 11.25
N LEU A 147 1.86 9.79 12.07
CA LEU A 147 0.73 9.58 12.97
C LEU A 147 1.17 9.65 14.43
N ASP A 148 0.23 10.00 15.30
CA ASP A 148 0.42 9.90 16.73
C ASP A 148 0.53 8.42 17.18
N PRO A 149 1.06 8.15 18.38
CA PRO A 149 1.30 6.77 18.84
C PRO A 149 0.03 5.91 18.91
N GLU A 150 -1.09 6.45 19.36
CA GLU A 150 -2.36 5.72 19.49
C GLU A 150 -2.90 5.33 18.12
N THR A 151 -2.98 6.29 17.20
CA THR A 151 -3.38 6.05 15.80
C THR A 151 -2.43 5.08 15.09
N SER A 152 -1.13 5.14 15.42
CA SER A 152 -0.13 4.22 14.85
C SER A 152 -0.42 2.77 15.23
N VAL A 153 -0.79 2.50 16.47
CA VAL A 153 -1.20 1.16 16.93
C VAL A 153 -2.44 0.68 16.15
N GLU A 154 -3.42 1.55 15.95
CA GLU A 154 -4.62 1.20 15.19
C GLU A 154 -4.30 0.85 13.72
N ILE A 155 -3.44 1.61 13.06
CA ILE A 155 -3.02 1.34 11.68
C ILE A 155 -2.24 0.02 11.59
N MET A 156 -1.36 -0.25 12.57
CA MET A 156 -0.65 -1.52 12.64
C MET A 156 -1.60 -2.70 12.82
N GLN A 157 -2.66 -2.53 13.64
CA GLN A 157 -3.68 -3.56 13.81
C GLN A 157 -4.41 -3.86 12.50
N VAL A 158 -4.79 -2.83 11.73
CA VAL A 158 -5.41 -3.00 10.40
C VAL A 158 -4.49 -3.79 9.46
N LEU A 159 -3.19 -3.47 9.43
CA LEU A 159 -2.22 -4.20 8.58
C LEU A 159 -2.03 -5.65 9.04
N LYS A 160 -2.00 -5.92 10.36
CA LYS A 160 -1.97 -7.28 10.91
C LYS A 160 -3.23 -8.09 10.54
N GLU A 161 -4.41 -7.49 10.60
CA GLU A 161 -5.67 -8.12 10.18
C GLU A 161 -5.67 -8.45 8.68
N ILE A 162 -5.16 -7.56 7.84
CA ILE A 162 -4.98 -7.80 6.40
C ILE A 162 -4.00 -8.95 6.16
N ASN A 163 -2.88 -8.99 6.87
CA ASN A 163 -1.91 -10.09 6.79
C ASN A 163 -2.55 -11.42 7.23
N ALA A 164 -3.27 -11.44 8.34
CA ALA A 164 -3.98 -12.62 8.84
C ALA A 164 -5.02 -13.17 7.85
N SER A 165 -5.55 -12.33 6.96
CA SER A 165 -6.40 -12.76 5.84
C SER A 165 -5.62 -13.43 4.68
N GLY A 166 -4.32 -13.65 4.83
CA GLY A 166 -3.44 -14.33 3.87
C GLY A 166 -2.64 -13.41 2.95
N ARG A 167 -2.63 -12.09 3.18
CA ARG A 167 -1.84 -11.13 2.38
C ARG A 167 -0.40 -11.08 2.85
N THR A 168 0.52 -11.05 1.90
CA THR A 168 1.94 -10.82 2.17
C THR A 168 2.20 -9.34 2.33
N ILE A 169 2.90 -8.94 3.39
CA ILE A 169 3.24 -7.54 3.65
C ILE A 169 4.74 -7.41 3.90
N PHE A 170 5.38 -6.49 3.21
CA PHE A 170 6.75 -6.06 3.46
C PHE A 170 6.74 -4.60 3.87
N MET A 171 7.14 -4.33 5.11
CA MET A 171 7.03 -3.04 5.74
C MET A 171 8.39 -2.50 6.15
N ALA A 172 8.72 -1.31 5.65
CA ALA A 172 9.85 -0.53 6.14
C ALA A 172 9.41 0.34 7.31
N THR A 173 10.13 0.29 8.42
CA THR A 173 9.88 1.16 9.58
C THR A 173 11.15 1.39 10.40
N HIS A 174 11.19 2.52 11.10
CA HIS A 174 12.20 2.80 12.13
C HIS A 174 11.62 2.72 13.55
N ASP A 175 10.31 2.49 13.68
CA ASP A 175 9.63 2.41 14.97
C ASP A 175 9.60 0.96 15.48
N TYR A 176 10.53 0.67 16.37
CA TYR A 176 10.68 -0.66 16.98
C TYR A 176 9.55 -0.98 17.98
N ALA A 177 8.95 0.04 18.59
CA ALA A 177 7.92 -0.15 19.62
C ALA A 177 6.62 -0.72 19.04
N LEU A 178 6.34 -0.48 17.77
CA LEU A 178 5.14 -0.97 17.08
C LEU A 178 5.26 -2.44 16.59
N ILE A 179 6.47 -3.02 16.66
CA ILE A 179 6.74 -4.38 16.17
C ILE A 179 6.63 -5.41 17.30
N LEU A 180 6.91 -5.00 18.53
CA LEU A 180 6.85 -5.83 19.74
C LEU A 180 5.42 -5.96 20.25
#